data_e2df9b0969399a3ef04ed710e823e36d
#
_entry.id   e2df9b0969399a3ef04ed710e823e36d
#
_cell.length_a   1.000
_cell.length_b   1.000
_cell.length_c   1.000
_cell.angle_alpha   90.00
_cell.angle_beta   90.00
_cell.angle_gamma   90.00
#
_symmetry.space_group_name_H-M   'P 1'
#
loop_
_entity.id
_entity.type
_entity.pdbx_description
1 polymer ?
#
loop_
_entity_poly.entity_id
_entity_poly.type
_entity_poly.pdbx_seq_one_letter_code
_entity_poly.pdbx_strand_id
1 'polypeptide(L)'
;MSKIIVLASFYPKKDKNNEVKEIILSMINPTRSEEGNELYNLYEEKNNEDKSTSFHLFEIYKDSAALDFHRNTPHYKNYRSKIVDLLEKPIEVKVLNSIDSV
;
A
#
# COMPACT_ATOMS: atom_id res chain seq x y z
N MET A 1 -8.49 16.31 15.01
CA MET A 1 -8.42 14.88 14.70
C MET A 1 -7.12 14.57 14.00
N SER A 2 -6.47 13.55 14.46
CA SER A 2 -5.16 13.19 13.90
C SER A 2 -5.33 12.40 12.61
N LYS A 3 -4.52 12.74 11.63
CA LYS A 3 -4.44 11.96 10.42
C LYS A 3 -3.78 10.62 10.72
N ILE A 4 -4.13 9.62 9.93
CA ILE A 4 -3.54 8.29 10.02
C ILE A 4 -2.61 8.10 8.82
N ILE A 5 -1.38 7.72 9.09
CA ILE A 5 -0.39 7.47 8.05
C ILE A 5 -0.14 5.98 7.99
N VAL A 6 -0.14 5.42 6.78
CA VAL A 6 0.11 3.99 6.57
C VAL A 6 1.31 3.84 5.66
N LEU A 7 2.24 2.98 6.06
CA LEU A 7 3.35 2.57 5.23
C LEU A 7 3.22 1.07 5.00
N ALA A 8 2.96 0.68 3.76
CA ALA A 8 2.80 -0.72 3.40
C ALA A 8 3.93 -1.14 2.47
N SER A 9 4.64 -2.21 2.82
CA SER A 9 5.79 -2.68 2.05
C SER A 9 5.55 -4.07 1.52
N PHE A 10 5.94 -4.27 0.26
CA PHE A 10 5.68 -5.48 -0.52
C PHE A 10 6.97 -6.05 -1.06
N TYR A 11 7.20 -7.34 -0.84
CA TYR A 11 8.41 -8.03 -1.27
C TYR A 11 8.04 -9.15 -2.22
N PRO A 12 8.06 -8.89 -3.55
CA PRO A 12 7.64 -9.87 -4.55
C PRO A 12 8.54 -11.11 -4.57
N LYS A 13 7.95 -12.25 -4.87
CA LYS A 13 8.70 -13.44 -5.21
C LYS A 13 9.51 -13.16 -6.49
N LYS A 14 10.59 -13.92 -6.66
CA LYS A 14 11.42 -13.81 -7.86
C LYS A 14 10.55 -13.94 -9.12
N ASP A 15 10.78 -13.06 -10.08
CA ASP A 15 10.07 -13.01 -11.36
C ASP A 15 8.59 -12.58 -11.27
N LYS A 16 8.16 -12.06 -10.11
CA LYS A 16 6.79 -11.59 -9.92
C LYS A 16 6.69 -10.07 -9.75
N ASN A 17 7.79 -9.34 -9.97
CA ASN A 17 7.80 -7.89 -9.78
C ASN A 17 6.72 -7.17 -10.58
N ASN A 18 6.60 -7.50 -11.87
CA ASN A 18 5.64 -6.81 -12.73
C ASN A 18 4.21 -7.09 -12.33
N GLU A 19 3.92 -8.35 -11.97
CA GLU A 19 2.56 -8.73 -11.56
C GLU A 19 2.17 -8.01 -10.27
N VAL A 20 3.09 -7.96 -9.29
CA VAL A 20 2.84 -7.26 -8.03
C VAL A 20 2.62 -5.77 -8.30
N LYS A 21 3.48 -5.16 -9.11
CA LYS A 21 3.36 -3.75 -9.46
C LYS A 21 2.01 -3.43 -10.09
N GLU A 22 1.57 -4.25 -11.05
CA GLU A 22 0.31 -4.03 -11.74
C GLU A 22 -0.88 -4.12 -10.80
N ILE A 23 -0.86 -5.08 -9.87
CA ILE A 23 -1.93 -5.20 -8.88
C ILE A 23 -2.00 -3.96 -8.00
N ILE A 24 -0.85 -3.48 -7.51
CA ILE A 24 -0.83 -2.28 -6.67
C ILE A 24 -1.28 -1.06 -7.47
N LEU A 25 -0.82 -0.93 -8.72
CA LEU A 25 -1.22 0.19 -9.57
C LEU A 25 -2.73 0.24 -9.78
N SER A 26 -3.39 -0.93 -9.83
CA SER A 26 -4.84 -0.98 -10.00
C SER A 26 -5.59 -0.37 -8.80
N MET A 27 -4.91 -0.22 -7.66
CA MET A 27 -5.49 0.34 -6.44
C MET A 27 -5.44 1.87 -6.41
N ILE A 28 -4.59 2.48 -7.23
CA ILE A 28 -4.29 3.91 -7.11
C ILE A 28 -5.54 4.77 -7.29
N ASN A 29 -6.20 4.65 -8.45
CA ASN A 29 -7.35 5.49 -8.74
C ASN A 29 -8.56 5.20 -7.84
N PRO A 30 -8.94 3.94 -7.61
CA PRO A 30 -10.04 3.67 -6.68
C PRO A 30 -9.79 4.21 -5.28
N THR A 31 -8.58 4.07 -4.78
CA THR A 31 -8.25 4.56 -3.43
C THR A 31 -8.29 6.07 -3.37
N ARG A 32 -7.71 6.73 -4.37
CA ARG A 32 -7.72 8.21 -4.41
C ARG A 32 -9.13 8.78 -4.56
N SER A 33 -10.09 7.98 -5.02
CA SER A 33 -11.49 8.39 -5.11
C SER A 33 -12.23 8.27 -3.78
N GLU A 34 -11.64 7.63 -2.79
CA GLU A 34 -12.25 7.55 -1.46
C GLU A 34 -12.19 8.92 -0.80
N GLU A 35 -13.32 9.35 -0.23
CA GLU A 35 -13.43 10.68 0.38
C GLU A 35 -12.38 10.92 1.46
N GLY A 36 -12.09 9.88 2.25
CA GLY A 36 -11.18 10.01 3.39
C GLY A 36 -9.70 9.80 3.05
N ASN A 37 -9.36 9.47 1.79
CA ASN A 37 -7.97 9.31 1.40
C ASN A 37 -7.39 10.65 0.99
N GLU A 38 -6.26 11.04 1.59
CA GLU A 38 -5.59 12.29 1.28
C GLU A 38 -4.32 12.11 0.48
N LEU A 39 -3.72 10.92 0.54
CA LEU A 39 -2.51 10.60 -0.21
C LEU A 39 -2.42 9.10 -0.40
N TYR A 40 -2.03 8.67 -1.59
CA TYR A 40 -1.83 7.26 -1.88
C TYR A 40 -0.77 7.16 -2.97
N ASN A 41 0.49 7.05 -2.56
CA ASN A 41 1.63 7.05 -3.47
C ASN A 41 2.38 5.73 -3.42
N LEU A 42 2.81 5.27 -4.59
CA LEU A 42 3.56 4.03 -4.73
C LEU A 42 5.00 4.35 -5.12
N TYR A 43 5.92 3.72 -4.42
CA TYR A 43 7.36 3.88 -4.68
C TYR A 43 8.00 2.52 -4.91
N GLU A 44 9.04 2.51 -5.72
CA GLU A 44 9.81 1.31 -6.01
C GLU A 44 11.20 1.46 -5.39
N GLU A 45 11.67 0.40 -4.75
CA GLU A 45 13.03 0.34 -4.22
C GLU A 45 13.76 -0.80 -4.89
N LYS A 46 14.94 -0.50 -5.46
CA LYS A 46 15.79 -1.51 -6.09
C LYS A 46 17.01 -1.74 -5.21
N ASN A 47 17.21 -2.99 -4.81
CA ASN A 47 18.37 -3.37 -4.02
C ASN A 47 19.52 -3.71 -4.99
N ASN A 48 20.60 -2.94 -4.92
CA ASN A 48 21.71 -3.11 -5.85
C ASN A 48 22.54 -4.38 -5.57
N GLU A 49 22.51 -4.89 -4.35
CA GLU A 49 23.31 -6.05 -3.97
C GLU A 49 22.72 -7.35 -4.50
N ASP A 50 21.43 -7.60 -4.23
CA ASP A 50 20.80 -8.87 -4.62
C ASP A 50 19.85 -8.74 -5.80
N LYS A 51 19.75 -7.53 -6.38
CA LYS A 51 18.90 -7.24 -7.54
C LYS A 51 17.40 -7.40 -7.25
N SER A 52 17.01 -7.49 -5.99
CA SER A 52 15.60 -7.58 -5.63
C SER A 52 14.92 -6.22 -5.75
N THR A 53 13.61 -6.27 -5.92
CA THR A 53 12.78 -5.07 -5.97
C THR A 53 11.72 -5.17 -4.89
N SER A 54 11.45 -4.08 -4.20
CA SER A 54 10.34 -3.98 -3.28
C SER A 54 9.52 -2.75 -3.62
N PHE A 55 8.26 -2.76 -3.17
CA PHE A 55 7.34 -1.64 -3.41
C PHE A 55 6.83 -1.14 -2.08
N HIS A 56 6.60 0.17 -2.02
CA HIS A 56 6.15 0.81 -0.78
C HIS A 56 5.02 1.75 -1.11
N LEU A 57 3.89 1.59 -0.40
CA LEU A 57 2.78 2.53 -0.46
C LEU A 57 2.89 3.46 0.73
N PHE A 58 2.83 4.76 0.48
CA PHE A 58 2.74 5.76 1.52
C PHE A 58 1.34 6.37 1.42
N GLU A 59 0.55 6.24 2.50
CA GLU A 59 -0.86 6.55 2.48
C GLU A 59 -1.21 7.48 3.63
N ILE A 60 -2.12 8.42 3.39
CA ILE A 60 -2.62 9.29 4.45
C ILE A 60 -4.14 9.28 4.41
N TYR A 61 -4.76 9.03 5.56
CA TYR A 61 -6.21 9.06 5.73
C TYR A 61 -6.57 10.15 6.73
N LYS A 62 -7.72 10.78 6.53
CA LYS A 62 -8.12 11.91 7.37
C LYS A 62 -8.33 11.50 8.83
N ASP A 63 -8.73 10.24 9.08
CA ASP A 63 -8.95 9.69 10.42
C ASP A 63 -9.00 8.16 10.36
N SER A 64 -9.17 7.54 11.52
CA SER A 64 -9.20 6.08 11.60
C SER A 64 -10.44 5.48 10.92
N ALA A 65 -11.56 6.21 10.91
CA ALA A 65 -12.76 5.73 10.23
C ALA A 65 -12.54 5.64 8.72
N ALA A 66 -11.77 6.56 8.15
CA ALA A 66 -11.44 6.55 6.73
C ALA A 66 -10.57 5.35 6.38
N LEU A 67 -9.63 4.98 7.26
CA LEU A 67 -8.81 3.77 7.05
C LEU A 67 -9.68 2.51 7.14
N ASP A 68 -10.59 2.45 8.10
CA ASP A 68 -11.51 1.33 8.21
C ASP A 68 -12.39 1.21 6.97
N PHE A 69 -12.88 2.34 6.46
CA PHE A 69 -13.65 2.35 5.23
C PHE A 69 -12.84 1.76 4.08
N HIS A 70 -11.59 2.23 3.91
CA HIS A 70 -10.70 1.74 2.87
C HIS A 70 -10.56 0.22 2.91
N ARG A 71 -10.33 -0.34 4.09
CA ARG A 71 -10.11 -1.78 4.28
C ARG A 71 -11.34 -2.63 4.04
N ASN A 72 -12.52 -2.01 3.95
CA ASN A 72 -13.77 -2.72 3.68
C ASN A 72 -14.25 -2.54 2.24
N THR A 73 -13.51 -1.83 1.40
CA THR A 73 -13.89 -1.63 0.01
C THR A 73 -13.69 -2.90 -0.82
N PRO A 74 -14.48 -3.07 -1.90
CA PRO A 74 -14.26 -4.19 -2.82
C PRO A 74 -12.87 -4.17 -3.46
N HIS A 75 -12.35 -2.99 -3.81
CA HIS A 75 -11.03 -2.92 -4.43
C HIS A 75 -9.93 -3.34 -3.46
N TYR A 76 -10.05 -3.01 -2.18
CA TYR A 76 -9.06 -3.43 -1.19
C TYR A 76 -9.07 -4.96 -1.03
N LYS A 77 -10.25 -5.53 -0.87
CA LYS A 77 -10.40 -6.99 -0.69
C LYS A 77 -9.91 -7.75 -1.90
N ASN A 78 -10.20 -7.26 -3.10
CA ASN A 78 -9.78 -7.89 -4.33
C ASN A 78 -8.25 -7.88 -4.46
N TYR A 79 -7.63 -6.73 -4.20
CA TYR A 79 -6.17 -6.62 -4.28
C TYR A 79 -5.49 -7.56 -3.28
N ARG A 80 -5.97 -7.61 -2.04
CA ARG A 80 -5.38 -8.46 -1.02
C ARG A 80 -5.47 -9.94 -1.40
N SER A 81 -6.59 -10.36 -2.00
CA SER A 81 -6.76 -11.75 -2.40
C SER A 81 -5.83 -12.15 -3.54
N LYS A 82 -5.47 -11.22 -4.41
CA LYS A 82 -4.62 -11.50 -5.57
C LYS A 82 -3.14 -11.44 -5.27
N ILE A 83 -2.74 -10.55 -4.38
CA ILE A 83 -1.32 -10.24 -4.23
C ILE A 83 -0.58 -11.19 -3.30
N VAL A 84 -1.28 -11.79 -2.34
CA VAL A 84 -0.64 -12.51 -1.24
C VAL A 84 0.25 -13.67 -1.74
N ASP A 85 -0.20 -14.38 -2.77
CA ASP A 85 0.55 -15.53 -3.30
C ASP A 85 1.77 -15.12 -4.12
N LEU A 86 1.88 -13.85 -4.47
CA LEU A 86 3.00 -13.33 -5.27
C LEU A 86 4.12 -12.74 -4.41
N LEU A 87 3.94 -12.73 -3.09
CA LEU A 87 4.90 -12.13 -2.17
C LEU A 87 5.70 -13.20 -1.43
N GLU A 88 6.97 -12.90 -1.16
CA GLU A 88 7.83 -13.79 -0.38
C GLU A 88 7.42 -13.88 1.08
N LYS A 89 6.81 -12.82 1.59
CA LYS A 89 6.36 -12.74 2.98
C LYS A 89 5.13 -11.84 3.04
N PRO A 90 4.38 -11.90 4.15
CA PRO A 90 3.20 -11.05 4.29
C PRO A 90 3.53 -9.58 4.12
N ILE A 91 2.56 -8.80 3.64
CA ILE A 91 2.70 -7.36 3.51
C ILE A 91 3.06 -6.79 4.89
N GLU A 92 4.10 -5.95 4.94
CA GLU A 92 4.47 -5.26 6.16
C GLU A 92 3.70 -3.95 6.22
N VAL A 93 2.81 -3.84 7.20
CA VAL A 93 1.99 -2.65 7.34
C VAL A 93 2.33 -1.96 8.65
N LYS A 94 2.67 -0.67 8.57
CA LYS A 94 2.87 0.17 9.73
C LYS A 94 1.82 1.28 9.71
N VAL A 95 1.12 1.43 10.83
CA VAL A 95 0.15 2.51 11.00
C VAL A 95 0.76 3.51 11.95
N LEU A 96 0.94 4.74 11.48
CA LEU A 96 1.66 5.77 12.22
C LEU A 96 0.73 6.93 12.54
N ASN A 97 0.96 7.54 13.69
CA ASN A 97 0.27 8.77 14.07
C ASN A 97 1.23 9.94 13.87
N SER A 98 0.74 10.99 13.22
CA SER A 98 1.57 12.17 13.02
C SER A 98 1.81 12.88 14.35
N ILE A 99 3.07 13.23 14.62
CA ILE A 99 3.43 14.11 15.73
C ILE A 99 3.69 15.50 15.18
N ASP A 100 4.45 15.56 14.09
CA ASP A 100 4.78 16.82 13.42
C ASP A 100 5.01 16.51 11.95
N SER A 101 4.05 16.87 11.10
CA SER A 101 4.13 16.63 9.66
C SER A 101 3.34 17.71 8.93
N VAL A 102 3.68 17.93 7.67
CA VAL A 102 2.98 18.93 6.85
C VAL A 102 1.74 18.36 6.20
#